data_e9ef3b999a67a4e672ec9c2942bfdde9
#
_entry.id   e9ef3b999a67a4e672ec9c2942bfdde9
#
_cell.length_a   1.000
_cell.length_b   1.000
_cell.length_c   1.000
_cell.angle_alpha   90.00
_cell.angle_beta   90.00
_cell.angle_gamma   90.00
#
_symmetry.space_group_name_H-M   'P 1'
#
loop_
_entity.id
_entity.type
_entity.pdbx_description
1 polymer ?
#
loop_
_entity_poly.entity_id
_entity_poly.type
_entity_poly.pdbx_seq_one_letter_code
_entity_poly.pdbx_strand_id
1 'polypeptide(L)'
;MPDAPGLELILAEINREHPGAVLDTSYDREQAALIIDPSKVIEVLTWLKQTPGQEYTFLSSVHGADHFPLTPRFAVHYELLNRERYERLRVKAVIPDPGAAPTEVSVVAPGSSDAGAVDSDSGERGSSMEMPETEGRSTVLDGETLPVVPSVVELFPTADFQEREVHDFFGIVFDGHPDLRRILMPEDYVGWPQRRDFPVGGEPVIFTRDEVTNPGWWQ
;
A
#
# COMPACT_ATOMS: atom_id res chain seq x y z
N MET A 1 19.73 6.21 5.56
CA MET A 1 18.33 6.63 5.41
C MET A 1 18.29 8.12 5.56
N PRO A 2 17.45 8.83 4.80
CA PRO A 2 17.23 10.23 5.11
C PRO A 2 16.71 10.32 6.55
N ASP A 3 17.21 11.28 7.29
CA ASP A 3 16.68 11.64 8.60
C ASP A 3 15.32 12.36 8.45
N ALA A 4 14.64 12.63 9.56
CA ALA A 4 13.34 13.30 9.48
C ALA A 4 13.41 14.67 8.79
N PRO A 5 14.41 15.57 9.03
CA PRO A 5 14.57 16.79 8.26
C PRO A 5 14.85 16.57 6.77
N GLY A 6 15.65 15.55 6.42
CA GLY A 6 15.93 15.21 5.01
C GLY A 6 14.68 14.74 4.29
N LEU A 7 13.81 14.00 4.98
CA LEU A 7 12.52 13.54 4.44
C LEU A 7 11.58 14.71 4.13
N GLU A 8 11.52 15.70 5.01
CA GLU A 8 10.72 16.93 4.81
C GLU A 8 11.23 17.74 3.61
N LEU A 9 12.55 17.78 3.38
CA LEU A 9 13.12 18.44 2.21
C LEU A 9 12.73 17.71 0.92
N ILE A 10 12.78 16.37 0.91
CA ILE A 10 12.35 15.55 -0.22
C ILE A 10 10.87 15.81 -0.52
N LEU A 11 10.01 15.82 0.51
CA LEU A 11 8.59 16.16 0.37
C LEU A 11 8.40 17.53 -0.27
N ALA A 12 9.10 18.56 0.21
CA ALA A 12 8.97 19.92 -0.28
C ALA A 12 9.42 20.04 -1.74
N GLU A 13 10.49 19.34 -2.14
CA GLU A 13 10.98 19.32 -3.50
C GLU A 13 10.05 18.61 -4.46
N ILE A 14 9.55 17.42 -4.09
CA ILE A 14 8.57 16.68 -4.91
C ILE A 14 7.30 17.50 -5.08
N ASN A 15 6.74 18.06 -4.01
CA ASN A 15 5.49 18.82 -4.09
C ASN A 15 5.65 20.16 -4.82
N ARG A 16 6.84 20.67 -4.98
CA ARG A 16 7.12 21.84 -5.83
C ARG A 16 6.97 21.50 -7.32
N GLU A 17 7.39 20.31 -7.74
CA GLU A 17 7.31 19.85 -9.13
C GLU A 17 5.98 19.14 -9.43
N HIS A 18 5.49 18.38 -8.47
CA HIS A 18 4.25 17.60 -8.54
C HIS A 18 3.33 17.92 -7.36
N PRO A 19 2.58 19.04 -7.41
CA PRO A 19 1.75 19.49 -6.29
C PRO A 19 0.77 18.40 -5.82
N GLY A 20 0.76 18.17 -4.51
CA GLY A 20 -0.14 17.18 -3.89
C GLY A 20 0.27 15.71 -4.11
N ALA A 21 1.44 15.44 -4.68
CA ALA A 21 1.88 14.06 -4.90
C ALA A 21 2.29 13.39 -3.59
N VAL A 22 2.97 14.11 -2.70
CA VAL A 22 3.30 13.63 -1.36
C VAL A 22 2.35 14.26 -0.36
N LEU A 23 1.60 13.42 0.35
CA LEU A 23 0.56 13.81 1.30
C LEU A 23 1.14 14.04 2.69
N ASP A 24 2.07 13.18 3.11
CA ASP A 24 2.64 13.19 4.45
C ASP A 24 3.97 12.46 4.47
N THR A 25 4.70 12.58 5.58
CA THR A 25 5.92 11.82 5.86
C THR A 25 5.78 11.07 7.16
N SER A 26 6.45 9.94 7.25
CA SER A 26 6.54 9.17 8.48
C SER A 26 7.98 8.76 8.75
N TYR A 27 8.43 8.98 9.96
CA TYR A 27 9.74 8.52 10.43
C TYR A 27 9.56 7.78 11.75
N ASP A 28 9.60 6.46 11.69
CA ASP A 28 9.45 5.61 12.87
C ASP A 28 10.53 4.52 12.85
N ARG A 29 11.15 4.26 14.00
CA ARG A 29 12.18 3.22 14.20
C ARG A 29 13.27 3.25 13.12
N GLU A 30 13.76 4.44 12.82
CA GLU A 30 14.77 4.67 11.77
C GLU A 30 14.31 4.29 10.36
N GLN A 31 13.00 4.21 10.12
CA GLN A 31 12.43 3.98 8.80
C GLN A 31 11.77 5.26 8.27
N ALA A 32 12.33 5.77 7.19
CA ALA A 32 11.78 6.91 6.48
C ALA A 32 10.73 6.46 5.47
N ALA A 33 9.55 7.06 5.49
CA ALA A 33 8.49 6.79 4.53
C ALA A 33 7.83 8.06 4.02
N LEU A 34 7.59 8.12 2.71
CA LEU A 34 6.74 9.11 2.05
C LEU A 34 5.34 8.51 1.88
N ILE A 35 4.32 9.21 2.31
CA ILE A 35 2.92 8.85 2.08
C ILE A 35 2.45 9.64 0.88
N ILE A 36 2.01 8.95 -0.16
CA ILE A 36 1.72 9.55 -1.47
C ILE A 36 0.31 9.26 -1.96
N ASP A 37 -0.16 10.12 -2.86
CA ASP A 37 -1.35 9.88 -3.65
C ASP A 37 -1.11 8.69 -4.60
N PRO A 38 -1.97 7.65 -4.62
CA PRO A 38 -1.81 6.49 -5.49
C PRO A 38 -1.82 6.83 -6.98
N SER A 39 -2.48 7.91 -7.39
CA SER A 39 -2.48 8.36 -8.79
C SER A 39 -1.14 8.93 -9.24
N LYS A 40 -0.29 9.33 -8.30
CA LYS A 40 1.00 10.01 -8.52
C LYS A 40 2.22 9.10 -8.33
N VAL A 41 2.00 7.81 -8.17
CA VAL A 41 3.09 6.83 -7.94
C VAL A 41 4.19 6.94 -8.99
N ILE A 42 3.83 7.01 -10.28
CA ILE A 42 4.83 7.05 -11.37
C ILE A 42 5.65 8.32 -11.31
N GLU A 43 5.02 9.48 -11.09
CA GLU A 43 5.72 10.77 -11.01
C GLU A 43 6.70 10.78 -9.84
N VAL A 44 6.25 10.36 -8.65
CA VAL A 44 7.09 10.34 -7.44
C VAL A 44 8.27 9.38 -7.58
N LEU A 45 8.02 8.16 -8.06
CA LEU A 45 9.08 7.16 -8.23
C LEU A 45 10.06 7.55 -9.36
N THR A 46 9.58 8.17 -10.42
CA THR A 46 10.44 8.71 -11.49
C THR A 46 11.33 9.82 -10.94
N TRP A 47 10.76 10.75 -10.18
CA TRP A 47 11.49 11.83 -9.55
C TRP A 47 12.59 11.29 -8.61
N LEU A 48 12.26 10.36 -7.72
CA LEU A 48 13.21 9.72 -6.80
C LEU A 48 14.33 8.97 -7.52
N LYS A 49 14.03 8.37 -8.67
CA LYS A 49 14.99 7.60 -9.46
C LYS A 49 15.96 8.50 -10.25
N GLN A 50 15.46 9.62 -10.80
CA GLN A 50 16.18 10.42 -11.80
C GLN A 50 16.79 11.72 -11.24
N THR A 51 16.30 12.23 -10.12
CA THR A 51 16.76 13.50 -9.57
C THR A 51 18.18 13.34 -9.03
N PRO A 52 19.13 14.21 -9.47
CA PRO A 52 20.49 14.22 -8.95
C PRO A 52 20.50 14.41 -7.43
N GLY A 53 21.25 13.56 -6.73
CA GLY A 53 21.31 13.56 -5.28
C GLY A 53 20.25 12.66 -4.60
N GLN A 54 19.24 12.17 -5.34
CA GLN A 54 18.29 11.18 -4.84
C GLN A 54 18.64 9.77 -5.34
N GLU A 55 18.57 9.51 -6.60
CA GLU A 55 19.08 8.32 -7.33
C GLU A 55 18.70 6.99 -6.67
N TYR A 56 17.44 6.87 -6.25
CA TYR A 56 16.89 5.60 -5.75
C TYR A 56 16.63 4.65 -6.92
N THR A 57 17.70 4.07 -7.45
CA THR A 57 17.68 3.30 -8.71
C THR A 57 17.27 1.85 -8.54
N PHE A 58 17.14 1.37 -7.31
CA PHE A 58 16.81 -0.03 -7.04
C PHE A 58 15.51 -0.15 -6.23
N LEU A 59 14.53 -0.84 -6.81
CA LEU A 59 13.31 -1.26 -6.14
C LEU A 59 13.56 -2.66 -5.56
N SER A 60 13.61 -2.76 -4.24
CA SER A 60 13.87 -4.03 -3.56
C SER A 60 12.61 -4.84 -3.32
N SER A 61 11.47 -4.18 -3.10
CA SER A 61 10.22 -4.86 -2.83
C SER A 61 9.01 -3.98 -3.13
N VAL A 62 7.93 -4.61 -3.64
CA VAL A 62 6.58 -4.06 -3.65
C VAL A 62 5.70 -5.00 -2.84
N HIS A 63 4.93 -4.48 -1.90
CA HIS A 63 4.02 -5.29 -1.10
C HIS A 63 2.75 -4.52 -0.74
N GLY A 64 1.65 -5.26 -0.60
CA GLY A 64 0.36 -4.73 -0.20
C GLY A 64 0.16 -4.74 1.31
N ALA A 65 -0.75 -3.91 1.79
CA ALA A 65 -1.26 -3.96 3.15
C ALA A 65 -2.76 -3.65 3.18
N ASP A 66 -3.49 -4.38 4.01
CA ASP A 66 -4.88 -4.09 4.35
C ASP A 66 -4.95 -3.62 5.80
N HIS A 67 -5.40 -2.40 6.00
CA HIS A 67 -5.53 -1.77 7.33
C HIS A 67 -6.95 -1.89 7.91
N PHE A 68 -7.85 -2.67 7.26
CA PHE A 68 -9.22 -2.83 7.77
C PHE A 68 -9.26 -3.00 9.30
N PRO A 69 -10.13 -2.32 10.04
CA PRO A 69 -11.21 -1.42 9.59
C PRO A 69 -10.81 0.06 9.44
N LEU A 70 -9.52 0.39 9.41
CA LEU A 70 -9.03 1.76 9.29
C LEU A 70 -9.18 2.30 7.87
N THR A 71 -9.26 3.62 7.74
CA THR A 71 -9.26 4.34 6.47
C THR A 71 -8.03 5.26 6.40
N PRO A 72 -7.29 5.31 5.28
CA PRO A 72 -7.45 4.51 4.06
C PRO A 72 -7.18 3.02 4.29
N ARG A 73 -7.99 2.16 3.65
CA ARG A 73 -7.96 0.71 3.88
C ARG A 73 -6.72 0.06 3.31
N PHE A 74 -6.43 0.32 2.04
CA PHE A 74 -5.32 -0.35 1.37
C PHE A 74 -4.09 0.54 1.26
N ALA A 75 -2.94 -0.09 1.19
CA ALA A 75 -1.70 0.58 0.84
C ALA A 75 -0.81 -0.33 0.00
N VAL A 76 -0.09 0.28 -0.94
CA VAL A 76 1.03 -0.37 -1.64
C VAL A 76 2.31 0.31 -1.20
N HIS A 77 3.26 -0.49 -0.75
CA HIS A 77 4.55 -0.05 -0.29
C HIS A 77 5.61 -0.38 -1.34
N TYR A 78 6.41 0.61 -1.69
CA TYR A 78 7.56 0.47 -2.58
C TYR A 78 8.83 0.71 -1.76
N GLU A 79 9.66 -0.30 -1.61
CA GLU A 79 10.92 -0.22 -0.87
C GLU A 79 12.06 0.11 -1.81
N LEU A 80 12.51 1.34 -1.76
CA LEU A 80 13.57 1.85 -2.62
C LEU A 80 14.93 1.83 -1.92
N LEU A 81 15.98 1.64 -2.71
CA LEU A 81 17.36 1.67 -2.25
C LEU A 81 18.22 2.54 -3.16
N ASN A 82 18.89 3.53 -2.57
CA ASN A 82 20.04 4.16 -3.18
C ASN A 82 21.28 3.32 -2.86
N ARG A 83 21.92 2.74 -3.89
CA ARG A 83 23.07 1.82 -3.72
C ARG A 83 24.37 2.52 -3.39
N GLU A 84 24.52 3.77 -3.79
CA GLU A 84 25.74 4.54 -3.55
C GLU A 84 25.83 5.03 -2.12
N ARG A 85 24.70 5.52 -1.57
CA ARG A 85 24.60 5.99 -0.19
C ARG A 85 24.16 4.92 0.80
N TYR A 86 23.79 3.72 0.33
CA TYR A 86 23.18 2.66 1.15
C TYR A 86 21.96 3.12 1.92
N GLU A 87 21.18 4.00 1.31
CA GLU A 87 19.98 4.57 1.90
C GLU A 87 18.72 3.87 1.42
N ARG A 88 17.83 3.60 2.36
CA ARG A 88 16.49 3.07 2.07
C ARG A 88 15.45 4.16 2.24
N LEU A 89 14.45 4.13 1.39
CA LEU A 89 13.28 4.98 1.46
C LEU A 89 12.05 4.15 1.11
N ARG A 90 11.05 4.19 1.96
CA ARG A 90 9.75 3.61 1.69
C ARG A 90 8.85 4.67 1.05
N VAL A 91 8.17 4.29 -0.02
CA VAL A 91 7.06 5.07 -0.58
C VAL A 91 5.78 4.27 -0.36
N LYS A 92 4.82 4.87 0.33
CA LYS A 92 3.54 4.28 0.69
C LYS A 92 2.42 4.96 -0.08
N ALA A 93 1.88 4.32 -1.10
CA ALA A 93 0.67 4.76 -1.79
C ALA A 93 -0.54 4.32 -0.98
N VAL A 94 -1.30 5.27 -0.44
CA VAL A 94 -2.50 5.00 0.36
C VAL A 94 -3.73 5.02 -0.51
N ILE A 95 -4.53 3.96 -0.46
CA ILE A 95 -5.64 3.75 -1.37
C ILE A 95 -6.92 3.65 -0.54
N PRO A 96 -7.90 4.54 -0.78
CA PRO A 96 -9.21 4.44 -0.13
C PRO A 96 -9.92 3.14 -0.53
N ASP A 97 -10.80 2.65 0.35
CA ASP A 97 -11.67 1.53 0.03
C ASP A 97 -12.68 1.98 -1.03
N PRO A 98 -12.70 1.36 -2.21
CA PRO A 98 -13.63 1.75 -3.27
C PRO A 98 -15.11 1.48 -2.93
N GLY A 99 -15.37 0.69 -1.90
CA GLY A 99 -16.72 0.39 -1.38
C GLY A 99 -17.12 1.26 -0.19
N ALA A 100 -16.22 2.04 0.37
CA ALA A 100 -16.52 2.92 1.50
C ALA A 100 -17.10 4.26 1.00
N ALA A 101 -18.13 4.75 1.68
CA ALA A 101 -18.55 6.14 1.52
C ALA A 101 -17.36 7.06 1.88
N PRO A 102 -17.21 8.24 1.26
CA PRO A 102 -16.13 9.15 1.56
C PRO A 102 -16.12 9.48 3.06
N THR A 103 -15.14 8.95 3.76
CA THR A 103 -14.98 9.15 5.19
C THR A 103 -13.69 9.94 5.39
N GLU A 104 -13.73 10.95 6.25
CA GLU A 104 -12.57 11.74 6.63
C GLU A 104 -11.42 10.83 7.07
N VAL A 105 -10.27 10.98 6.43
CA VAL A 105 -9.09 10.13 6.67
C VAL A 105 -8.45 10.53 7.98
N SER A 106 -8.69 9.76 9.03
CA SER A 106 -7.93 9.88 10.29
C SER A 106 -6.69 8.99 10.20
N VAL A 107 -5.55 9.59 9.94
CA VAL A 107 -4.25 8.90 10.04
C VAL A 107 -3.97 8.68 11.52
N VAL A 108 -4.25 7.49 12.03
CA VAL A 108 -3.77 7.07 13.34
C VAL A 108 -2.31 6.68 13.22
N ALA A 109 -1.43 7.47 13.78
CA ALA A 109 -0.02 7.12 13.89
C ALA A 109 0.13 5.76 14.61
N PRO A 110 0.92 4.81 14.08
CA PRO A 110 1.17 3.55 14.76
C PRO A 110 2.08 3.80 15.97
N GLY A 111 1.55 3.63 17.16
CA GLY A 111 2.39 3.54 18.35
C GLY A 111 1.93 4.32 19.57
N SER A 112 0.87 3.85 20.24
CA SER A 112 0.83 3.93 21.70
C SER A 112 0.06 2.73 22.26
N SER A 113 0.77 1.64 22.49
CA SER A 113 0.36 0.70 23.51
C SER A 113 0.90 1.24 24.82
N ASP A 114 0.05 1.89 25.63
CA ASP A 114 0.17 1.70 27.05
C ASP A 114 -1.14 2.03 27.77
N ALA A 115 -1.61 1.07 28.51
CA ALA A 115 -2.68 1.19 29.47
C ALA A 115 -2.14 1.92 30.72
N GLY A 116 -2.77 3.02 31.08
CA GLY A 116 -2.46 3.72 32.33
C GLY A 116 -3.31 4.95 32.48
N ALA A 117 -4.43 4.82 33.17
CA ALA A 117 -5.23 5.93 33.60
C ALA A 117 -4.44 6.81 34.58
N VAL A 118 -4.40 8.13 34.36
CA VAL A 118 -4.49 9.15 35.37
C VAL A 118 -4.79 10.53 34.76
N ASP A 119 -5.62 11.23 35.47
CA ASP A 119 -6.26 12.53 35.29
C ASP A 119 -5.46 13.71 34.71
N SER A 120 -6.28 14.54 34.07
CA SER A 120 -6.36 16.02 34.09
C SER A 120 -5.31 16.86 33.38
N ASP A 121 -5.90 17.64 32.50
CA ASP A 121 -5.69 19.07 32.23
C ASP A 121 -4.71 19.50 31.14
N SER A 122 -5.34 20.18 30.18
CA SER A 122 -4.85 21.28 29.33
C SER A 122 -3.81 20.97 28.23
N GLY A 123 -4.25 21.18 26.99
CA GLY A 123 -3.35 21.52 25.90
C GLY A 123 -3.78 21.01 24.53
N GLU A 124 -4.80 21.60 23.95
CA GLU A 124 -5.14 21.51 22.54
C GLU A 124 -3.90 21.74 21.67
N ARG A 125 -3.52 20.74 20.93
CA ARG A 125 -2.94 20.85 19.58
C ARG A 125 -3.09 19.51 18.84
N GLY A 126 -4.30 19.10 18.61
CA GLY A 126 -4.63 18.19 17.54
C GLY A 126 -4.80 19.02 16.26
N SER A 127 -3.76 19.20 15.50
CA SER A 127 -3.89 19.65 14.13
C SER A 127 -4.51 18.50 13.34
N SER A 128 -5.82 18.54 13.19
CA SER A 128 -6.54 17.74 12.20
C SER A 128 -6.10 18.27 10.84
N MET A 129 -5.10 17.63 10.26
CA MET A 129 -4.70 17.87 8.88
C MET A 129 -5.80 17.26 8.01
N GLU A 130 -6.66 18.10 7.42
CA GLU A 130 -7.55 17.69 6.36
C GLU A 130 -6.66 17.22 5.19
N MET A 131 -6.56 15.91 5.04
CA MET A 131 -5.90 15.33 3.87
C MET A 131 -6.76 15.62 2.65
N PRO A 132 -6.16 16.07 1.53
CA PRO A 132 -6.92 16.30 0.30
C PRO A 132 -7.63 15.00 -0.10
N GLU A 133 -8.88 15.13 -0.56
CA GLU A 133 -9.66 14.01 -1.07
C GLU A 133 -8.90 13.36 -2.23
N THR A 134 -8.28 12.23 -1.96
CA THR A 134 -7.70 11.39 -3.00
C THR A 134 -8.85 10.65 -3.67
N GLU A 135 -9.19 11.04 -4.89
CA GLU A 135 -10.12 10.27 -5.72
C GLU A 135 -9.47 8.93 -6.07
N GLY A 136 -9.73 7.93 -5.24
CA GLY A 136 -9.26 6.57 -5.48
C GLY A 136 -9.83 6.05 -6.80
N ARG A 137 -8.96 5.67 -7.75
CA ARG A 137 -9.39 4.98 -8.97
C ARG A 137 -9.84 3.57 -8.60
N SER A 138 -10.93 3.14 -9.19
CA SER A 138 -11.46 1.78 -9.01
C SER A 138 -11.90 1.19 -10.35
N THR A 139 -11.93 -0.13 -10.42
CA THR A 139 -12.45 -0.89 -11.55
C THR A 139 -13.37 -1.99 -11.05
N VAL A 140 -14.23 -2.51 -11.91
CA VAL A 140 -15.11 -3.64 -11.58
C VAL A 140 -14.55 -4.88 -12.27
N LEU A 141 -14.20 -5.89 -11.47
CA LEU A 141 -13.79 -7.19 -11.94
C LEU A 141 -14.67 -8.25 -11.26
N ASP A 142 -15.27 -9.14 -12.05
CA ASP A 142 -16.17 -10.21 -11.57
C ASP A 142 -17.30 -9.73 -10.64
N GLY A 143 -17.74 -8.47 -10.83
CA GLY A 143 -18.80 -7.85 -10.03
C GLY A 143 -18.33 -7.23 -8.71
N GLU A 144 -17.05 -7.30 -8.39
CA GLU A 144 -16.44 -6.64 -7.24
C GLU A 144 -15.73 -5.35 -7.69
N THR A 145 -15.89 -4.28 -6.91
CA THR A 145 -15.16 -3.02 -7.14
C THR A 145 -13.80 -3.09 -6.48
N LEU A 146 -12.75 -3.05 -7.30
CA LEU A 146 -11.37 -3.19 -6.88
C LEU A 146 -10.60 -1.87 -6.96
N PRO A 147 -9.68 -1.58 -6.03
CA PRO A 147 -8.82 -0.42 -6.09
C PRO A 147 -7.79 -0.53 -7.22
N VAL A 148 -7.46 0.60 -7.84
CA VAL A 148 -6.54 0.68 -8.97
C VAL A 148 -5.37 1.61 -8.67
N VAL A 149 -4.15 1.15 -8.99
CA VAL A 149 -2.90 1.90 -8.88
C VAL A 149 -2.13 1.78 -10.20
N PRO A 150 -1.43 2.82 -10.68
CA PRO A 150 -0.57 2.67 -11.85
C PRO A 150 0.55 1.65 -11.62
N SER A 151 0.81 0.79 -12.60
CA SER A 151 1.94 -0.14 -12.60
C SER A 151 3.25 0.60 -12.73
N VAL A 152 4.29 0.12 -12.04
CA VAL A 152 5.64 0.67 -12.11
C VAL A 152 6.63 -0.25 -12.84
N VAL A 153 6.14 -1.28 -13.53
CA VAL A 153 6.97 -2.27 -14.25
C VAL A 153 7.85 -1.62 -15.31
N GLU A 154 7.35 -0.63 -16.03
CA GLU A 154 8.16 0.11 -17.02
C GLU A 154 9.32 0.86 -16.36
N LEU A 155 9.11 1.37 -15.16
CA LEU A 155 10.14 2.09 -14.41
C LEU A 155 11.09 1.12 -13.69
N PHE A 156 10.56 0.06 -13.11
CA PHE A 156 11.28 -0.98 -12.38
C PHE A 156 10.83 -2.37 -12.81
N PRO A 157 11.51 -3.02 -13.76
CA PRO A 157 11.10 -4.36 -14.24
C PRO A 157 11.02 -5.42 -13.14
N THR A 158 11.69 -5.22 -12.01
CA THR A 158 11.60 -6.12 -10.85
C THR A 158 10.23 -6.09 -10.16
N ALA A 159 9.39 -5.12 -10.47
CA ALA A 159 8.04 -5.00 -9.91
C ALA A 159 7.05 -6.02 -10.49
N ASP A 160 7.30 -6.57 -11.68
CA ASP A 160 6.37 -7.45 -12.41
C ASP A 160 5.75 -8.52 -11.51
N PHE A 161 6.55 -9.44 -11.00
CA PHE A 161 6.04 -10.53 -10.14
C PHE A 161 5.51 -10.05 -8.78
N GLN A 162 6.05 -8.95 -8.27
CA GLN A 162 5.65 -8.41 -6.98
C GLN A 162 4.29 -7.71 -7.06
N GLU A 163 4.00 -6.99 -8.13
CA GLU A 163 2.68 -6.41 -8.39
C GLU A 163 1.62 -7.50 -8.60
N ARG A 164 1.97 -8.58 -9.30
CA ARG A 164 1.10 -9.75 -9.44
C ARG A 164 0.80 -10.42 -8.10
N GLU A 165 1.79 -10.53 -7.20
CA GLU A 165 1.59 -11.05 -5.84
C GLU A 165 0.64 -10.18 -5.03
N VAL A 166 0.82 -8.85 -5.08
CA VAL A 166 -0.08 -7.90 -4.40
C VAL A 166 -1.50 -8.00 -4.98
N HIS A 167 -1.63 -8.09 -6.31
CA HIS A 167 -2.92 -8.32 -6.94
C HIS A 167 -3.55 -9.62 -6.47
N ASP A 168 -2.81 -10.71 -6.47
CA ASP A 168 -3.30 -12.05 -6.13
C ASP A 168 -3.84 -12.15 -4.70
N PHE A 169 -3.22 -11.45 -3.77
CA PHE A 169 -3.59 -11.52 -2.35
C PHE A 169 -4.58 -10.46 -1.89
N PHE A 170 -4.53 -9.25 -2.46
CA PHE A 170 -5.34 -8.12 -1.99
C PHE A 170 -6.39 -7.65 -3.00
N GLY A 171 -6.29 -8.06 -4.27
CA GLY A 171 -7.17 -7.59 -5.33
C GLY A 171 -6.92 -6.14 -5.74
N ILE A 172 -5.69 -5.63 -5.54
CA ILE A 172 -5.30 -4.32 -6.04
C ILE A 172 -4.94 -4.48 -7.52
N VAL A 173 -5.56 -3.69 -8.38
CA VAL A 173 -5.32 -3.74 -9.83
C VAL A 173 -4.21 -2.76 -10.20
N PHE A 174 -3.19 -3.24 -10.91
CA PHE A 174 -2.10 -2.41 -11.41
C PHE A 174 -2.36 -2.04 -12.87
N ASP A 175 -2.81 -0.80 -13.09
CA ASP A 175 -3.14 -0.28 -14.42
C ASP A 175 -1.87 -0.13 -15.28
N GLY A 176 -1.89 -0.69 -16.46
CA GLY A 176 -0.71 -0.74 -17.35
C GLY A 176 0.26 -1.90 -17.09
N HIS A 177 -0.05 -2.82 -16.18
CA HIS A 177 0.76 -4.03 -16.00
C HIS A 177 0.67 -4.94 -17.23
N PRO A 178 1.80 -5.46 -17.76
CA PRO A 178 1.81 -6.22 -19.01
C PRO A 178 1.07 -7.57 -18.92
N ASP A 179 1.03 -8.20 -17.74
CA ASP A 179 0.43 -9.53 -17.55
C ASP A 179 -0.05 -9.72 -16.10
N LEU A 180 -1.17 -9.06 -15.75
CA LEU A 180 -1.73 -9.09 -14.41
C LEU A 180 -2.57 -10.35 -14.16
N ARG A 181 -1.90 -11.50 -14.02
CA ARG A 181 -2.52 -12.79 -13.65
C ARG A 181 -2.15 -13.19 -12.24
N ARG A 182 -2.97 -14.02 -11.61
CA ARG A 182 -2.61 -14.65 -10.33
C ARG A 182 -1.28 -15.39 -10.45
N ILE A 183 -0.52 -15.46 -9.37
CA ILE A 183 0.82 -16.06 -9.37
C ILE A 183 0.99 -17.15 -8.31
N LEU A 184 0.37 -16.99 -7.16
CA LEU A 184 0.47 -17.94 -6.03
C LEU A 184 -0.82 -18.72 -5.80
N MET A 185 -1.98 -18.08 -5.99
CA MET A 185 -3.27 -18.75 -5.90
C MET A 185 -3.63 -19.39 -7.25
N PRO A 186 -4.42 -20.48 -7.26
CA PRO A 186 -5.00 -21.04 -8.48
C PRO A 186 -5.81 -19.98 -9.25
N GLU A 187 -5.86 -20.10 -10.59
CA GLU A 187 -6.57 -19.12 -11.42
C GLU A 187 -8.08 -19.07 -11.13
N ASP A 188 -8.66 -20.17 -10.67
CA ASP A 188 -10.07 -20.33 -10.30
C ASP A 188 -10.35 -20.01 -8.83
N TYR A 189 -9.34 -19.55 -8.07
CA TYR A 189 -9.53 -19.19 -6.67
C TYR A 189 -10.41 -17.95 -6.53
N VAL A 190 -11.43 -18.05 -5.68
CA VAL A 190 -12.39 -16.96 -5.44
C VAL A 190 -12.00 -16.15 -4.21
N GLY A 191 -11.86 -14.84 -4.41
CA GLY A 191 -11.55 -13.88 -3.36
C GLY A 191 -10.06 -13.56 -3.18
N TRP A 192 -9.75 -12.84 -2.11
CA TRP A 192 -8.45 -12.22 -1.83
C TRP A 192 -7.97 -12.61 -0.44
N PRO A 193 -7.15 -13.67 -0.32
CA PRO A 193 -6.92 -14.37 0.95
C PRO A 193 -6.17 -13.57 2.02
N GLN A 194 -5.50 -12.48 1.68
CA GLN A 194 -4.81 -11.64 2.66
C GLN A 194 -5.61 -10.39 3.06
N ARG A 195 -6.80 -10.20 2.54
CA ARG A 195 -7.70 -9.19 3.10
C ARG A 195 -8.14 -9.58 4.50
N ARG A 196 -8.18 -8.60 5.40
CA ARG A 196 -8.56 -8.83 6.80
C ARG A 196 -10.00 -9.26 7.02
N ASP A 197 -10.89 -8.93 6.09
CA ASP A 197 -12.29 -9.36 6.08
C ASP A 197 -12.51 -10.67 5.32
N PHE A 198 -11.45 -11.26 4.76
CA PHE A 198 -11.56 -12.57 4.12
C PHE A 198 -11.94 -13.62 5.17
N PRO A 199 -12.97 -14.46 4.90
CA PRO A 199 -13.43 -15.44 5.86
C PRO A 199 -12.33 -16.42 6.26
N VAL A 200 -12.00 -16.48 7.53
CA VAL A 200 -11.12 -17.50 8.10
C VAL A 200 -11.95 -18.79 8.21
N GLY A 201 -12.30 -19.35 7.06
CA GLY A 201 -12.83 -20.70 6.99
C GLY A 201 -11.66 -21.67 6.94
N GLY A 202 -11.56 -22.58 7.90
CA GLY A 202 -10.56 -23.63 7.80
C GLY A 202 -10.76 -24.38 6.48
N GLU A 203 -9.68 -24.74 5.79
CA GLU A 203 -9.77 -25.74 4.72
C GLU A 203 -10.54 -26.94 5.26
N PRO A 204 -11.50 -27.49 4.50
CA PRO A 204 -12.21 -28.68 4.94
C PRO A 204 -11.17 -29.77 5.17
N VAL A 205 -10.94 -30.10 6.45
CA VAL A 205 -10.03 -31.19 6.81
C VAL A 205 -10.67 -32.47 6.32
N ILE A 206 -10.17 -33.01 5.21
CA ILE A 206 -10.61 -34.28 4.66
C ILE A 206 -10.04 -35.37 5.56
N PHE A 207 -10.83 -35.82 6.51
CA PHE A 207 -10.53 -37.05 7.22
C PHE A 207 -10.82 -38.22 6.27
N THR A 208 -9.78 -38.94 5.89
CA THR A 208 -9.75 -40.01 4.88
C THR A 208 -10.62 -41.25 5.17
N ARG A 209 -11.57 -41.19 6.05
CA ARG A 209 -12.37 -42.37 6.41
C ARG A 209 -13.87 -42.31 6.13
N ASP A 210 -14.42 -41.11 5.84
CA ASP A 210 -15.80 -40.96 5.45
C ASP A 210 -15.86 -40.38 4.06
N GLU A 211 -16.80 -40.87 3.25
CA GLU A 211 -17.02 -40.58 1.84
C GLU A 211 -16.64 -39.17 1.47
N VAL A 212 -15.55 -39.07 0.68
CA VAL A 212 -15.02 -37.84 0.14
C VAL A 212 -16.08 -37.21 -0.74
N THR A 213 -16.89 -36.34 -0.19
CA THR A 213 -17.59 -35.36 -1.02
C THR A 213 -16.50 -34.46 -1.58
N ASN A 214 -16.10 -34.70 -2.82
CA ASN A 214 -15.10 -33.92 -3.51
C ASN A 214 -15.54 -32.44 -3.48
N PRO A 215 -14.87 -31.56 -2.74
CA PRO A 215 -15.20 -30.14 -2.83
C PRO A 215 -14.88 -29.74 -4.27
N GLY A 216 -15.86 -29.21 -5.02
CA GLY A 216 -15.87 -29.03 -6.47
C GLY A 216 -14.70 -28.29 -7.11
N TRP A 217 -13.70 -27.90 -6.36
CA TRP A 217 -12.46 -27.28 -6.81
C TRP A 217 -11.32 -28.28 -7.11
N TRP A 218 -11.54 -29.60 -7.00
CA TRP A 218 -10.63 -30.68 -7.37
C TRP A 218 -11.07 -31.44 -8.66
N GLN A 219 -11.81 -30.81 -9.55
CA GLN A 219 -12.16 -31.41 -10.84
C GLN A 219 -11.18 -31.03 -11.92
#